data_b32e17321be638d9bff63912b693d5b5
#
_entry.id   b32e17321be638d9bff63912b693d5b5
#
_cell.length_a   1.000
_cell.length_b   1.000
_cell.length_c   1.000
_cell.angle_alpha   90.00
_cell.angle_beta   90.00
_cell.angle_gamma   90.00
#
_symmetry.space_group_name_H-M   'P 1'
#
loop_
_entity.id
_entity.type
_entity.pdbx_description
1 polymer ?
#
loop_
_entity_poly.entity_id
_entity_poly.type
_entity_poly.pdbx_seq_one_letter_code
_entity_poly.pdbx_strand_id
1 'polypeptide(L)'
;MIEIMCFISHNCGYSFTQAGVIDLMSMQLTAEDRRNRMLEMIRRTGFASLPDLVCELEVSESTVRRDLDSLEESGSARRTHGGVFYVGPTPKLPHFDHRQSTHWDKKRAIAVAAAKLIEDGDTVLLDGGSTTYELAQQLIDRPLQIVTNSLPVATLFMSSDSVDLVLVGGYVHSRTGVSLGPYANQMLADLNVRRAFLSVAGINQRGYYNSNLLLVETERVMMASADEVFVLADSAKFGHASLAHLCDLGDVDCLVVDDAVEKTWCSRLLDAGVELVLGKASGTEKIE
;
A
#
# COMPACT_ATOMS: atom_id res chain seq x y z
N MET A 1 -9.85 27.99 40.21
CA MET A 1 -10.80 28.74 39.38
C MET A 1 -10.05 29.06 38.08
N ILE A 2 -10.01 28.15 37.15
CA ILE A 2 -9.63 28.37 35.75
C ILE A 2 -10.45 27.36 34.95
N GLU A 3 -11.45 27.90 34.23
CA GLU A 3 -12.29 27.18 33.27
C GLU A 3 -11.48 26.86 32.03
N ILE A 4 -11.57 25.62 31.58
CA ILE A 4 -11.17 25.25 30.19
C ILE A 4 -12.45 24.90 29.45
N MET A 5 -12.90 25.85 28.63
CA MET A 5 -14.00 25.67 27.67
C MET A 5 -13.59 24.67 26.58
N CYS A 6 -14.37 23.62 26.47
CA CYS A 6 -14.31 22.68 25.34
C CYS A 6 -15.33 23.15 24.28
N PHE A 7 -14.86 23.54 23.10
CA PHE A 7 -15.71 23.89 21.94
C PHE A 7 -16.17 22.58 21.26
N ILE A 8 -17.46 22.32 21.33
CA ILE A 8 -18.14 21.34 20.48
C ILE A 8 -19.04 22.09 19.52
N SER A 9 -18.77 22.04 18.23
CA SER A 9 -19.62 22.61 17.20
C SER A 9 -20.77 21.67 16.83
N HIS A 10 -21.96 22.22 16.82
CA HIS A 10 -23.25 21.64 16.49
C HIS A 10 -23.38 21.16 15.05
N ASN A 11 -24.03 19.99 14.85
CA ASN A 11 -25.22 19.92 13.98
C ASN A 11 -25.84 18.50 14.05
N CYS A 12 -26.95 18.37 14.72
CA CYS A 12 -28.02 17.47 14.31
C CYS A 12 -29.32 17.87 15.02
N GLY A 13 -30.26 18.42 14.26
CA GLY A 13 -31.57 18.78 14.76
C GLY A 13 -32.50 17.56 14.82
N TYR A 14 -33.10 17.31 15.98
CA TYR A 14 -34.34 16.56 16.12
C TYR A 14 -35.21 17.25 17.15
N SER A 15 -36.49 17.50 16.78
CA SER A 15 -37.53 18.10 17.60
C SER A 15 -38.05 17.12 18.65
N PHE A 16 -38.19 17.59 19.89
CA PHE A 16 -38.80 16.85 20.98
C PHE A 16 -40.33 16.83 20.85
N THR A 17 -40.95 15.63 20.87
CA THR A 17 -42.30 15.42 21.35
C THR A 17 -42.28 14.51 22.57
N GLN A 18 -42.96 14.99 23.63
CA GLN A 18 -43.13 14.25 24.91
C GLN A 18 -43.91 12.96 24.71
N ALA A 19 -43.28 11.82 24.89
CA ALA A 19 -43.83 10.60 25.52
C ALA A 19 -42.76 9.47 25.46
N GLY A 20 -42.36 8.98 26.61
CA GLY A 20 -41.54 7.76 26.71
C GLY A 20 -40.08 8.04 27.06
N VAL A 21 -39.78 8.18 28.34
CA VAL A 21 -38.42 8.04 28.88
C VAL A 21 -38.01 6.59 28.62
N ILE A 22 -37.37 6.34 27.51
CA ILE A 22 -36.54 5.13 27.33
C ILE A 22 -35.21 5.48 27.96
N ASP A 23 -34.98 4.85 29.11
CA ASP A 23 -33.74 4.86 29.83
C ASP A 23 -32.61 4.35 28.90
N LEU A 24 -31.93 5.28 28.23
CA LEU A 24 -30.67 5.01 27.51
C LEU A 24 -29.58 4.89 28.57
N MET A 25 -29.74 3.88 29.45
CA MET A 25 -28.61 3.36 30.22
C MET A 25 -27.50 2.99 29.24
N SER A 26 -26.38 3.65 29.38
CA SER A 26 -25.10 3.33 28.72
C SER A 26 -24.99 1.81 28.55
N MET A 27 -25.17 1.29 27.35
CA MET A 27 -24.80 -0.08 27.03
C MET A 27 -23.28 -0.15 27.18
N GLN A 28 -22.83 -0.46 28.39
CA GLN A 28 -21.42 -0.82 28.61
C GLN A 28 -21.14 -1.99 27.69
N LEU A 29 -20.23 -1.79 26.73
CA LEU A 29 -19.71 -2.84 25.85
C LEU A 29 -19.33 -4.03 26.71
N THR A 30 -19.79 -5.24 26.36
CA THR A 30 -19.29 -6.44 27.05
C THR A 30 -17.77 -6.53 26.86
N ALA A 31 -17.09 -7.28 27.72
CA ALA A 31 -15.64 -7.45 27.58
C ALA A 31 -15.28 -8.10 26.22
N GLU A 32 -16.16 -8.94 25.68
CA GLU A 32 -15.95 -9.58 24.38
C GLU A 32 -16.16 -8.58 23.23
N ASP A 33 -17.26 -7.80 23.24
CA ASP A 33 -17.51 -6.76 22.23
C ASP A 33 -16.39 -5.72 22.24
N ARG A 34 -15.91 -5.34 23.41
CA ARG A 34 -14.82 -4.38 23.54
C ARG A 34 -13.51 -4.93 22.99
N ARG A 35 -13.16 -6.20 23.26
CA ARG A 35 -11.97 -6.85 22.66
C ARG A 35 -12.09 -7.00 21.15
N ASN A 36 -13.29 -7.33 20.64
CA ASN A 36 -13.52 -7.39 19.19
C ASN A 36 -13.33 -6.02 18.53
N ARG A 37 -13.91 -4.97 19.13
CA ARG A 37 -13.72 -3.58 18.62
C ARG A 37 -12.26 -3.13 18.68
N MET A 38 -11.57 -3.45 19.77
CA MET A 38 -10.13 -3.21 19.92
C MET A 38 -9.32 -3.92 18.84
N LEU A 39 -9.62 -5.21 18.61
CA LEU A 39 -8.96 -6.02 17.60
C LEU A 39 -9.20 -5.48 16.18
N GLU A 40 -10.41 -5.01 15.90
CA GLU A 40 -10.76 -4.40 14.62
C GLU A 40 -10.02 -3.08 14.38
N MET A 41 -9.89 -2.24 15.41
CA MET A 41 -9.09 -1.01 15.35
C MET A 41 -7.63 -1.32 15.04
N ILE A 42 -7.02 -2.23 15.83
CA ILE A 42 -5.61 -2.63 15.66
C ILE A 42 -5.40 -3.28 14.29
N ARG A 43 -6.37 -4.08 13.82
CA ARG A 43 -6.32 -4.73 12.51
C ARG A 43 -6.36 -3.72 11.36
N ARG A 44 -7.17 -2.66 11.49
CA ARG A 44 -7.32 -1.62 10.46
C ARG A 44 -6.07 -0.75 10.33
N THR A 45 -5.41 -0.44 11.45
CA THR A 45 -4.26 0.47 11.52
C THR A 45 -2.91 -0.26 11.59
N GLY A 46 -2.92 -1.57 11.88
CA GLY A 46 -1.72 -2.37 12.13
C GLY A 46 -1.10 -2.14 13.51
N PHE A 47 -1.31 -0.97 14.10
CA PHE A 47 -0.84 -0.54 15.42
C PHE A 47 -1.85 0.42 16.04
N ALA A 48 -2.02 0.35 17.37
CA ALA A 48 -2.74 1.34 18.15
C ALA A 48 -1.96 1.69 19.42
N SER A 49 -1.91 2.97 19.75
CA SER A 49 -1.33 3.38 21.04
C SER A 49 -2.32 3.14 22.18
N LEU A 50 -1.80 2.97 23.40
CA LEU A 50 -2.65 2.80 24.58
C LEU A 50 -3.60 3.99 24.80
N PRO A 51 -3.15 5.26 24.67
CA PRO A 51 -4.05 6.41 24.76
C PRO A 51 -5.18 6.43 23.71
N ASP A 52 -4.89 6.03 22.46
CA ASP A 52 -5.89 5.98 21.40
C ASP A 52 -6.98 4.96 21.71
N LEU A 53 -6.60 3.78 22.23
CA LEU A 53 -7.55 2.75 22.63
C LEU A 53 -8.40 3.18 23.83
N VAL A 54 -7.83 3.88 24.81
CA VAL A 54 -8.56 4.44 25.95
C VAL A 54 -9.58 5.46 25.50
N CYS A 55 -9.20 6.36 24.57
CA CYS A 55 -10.07 7.40 24.05
C CYS A 55 -11.23 6.83 23.22
N GLU A 56 -10.95 5.91 22.30
CA GLU A 56 -11.94 5.35 21.38
C GLU A 56 -12.93 4.38 22.05
N LEU A 57 -12.46 3.65 23.07
CA LEU A 57 -13.29 2.66 23.79
C LEU A 57 -13.99 3.25 25.02
N GLU A 58 -13.64 4.49 25.40
CA GLU A 58 -14.21 5.21 26.56
C GLU A 58 -14.09 4.41 27.88
N VAL A 59 -13.00 3.69 28.05
CA VAL A 59 -12.75 2.88 29.26
C VAL A 59 -11.41 3.23 29.92
N SER A 60 -11.21 2.80 31.16
CA SER A 60 -9.97 3.07 31.88
C SER A 60 -8.76 2.34 31.23
N GLU A 61 -7.59 2.93 31.37
CA GLU A 61 -6.34 2.34 30.90
C GLU A 61 -6.11 0.92 31.46
N SER A 62 -6.49 0.70 32.72
CA SER A 62 -6.39 -0.61 33.37
C SER A 62 -7.30 -1.66 32.73
N THR A 63 -8.47 -1.24 32.21
CA THR A 63 -9.38 -2.10 31.46
C THR A 63 -8.78 -2.46 30.10
N VAL A 64 -8.26 -1.44 29.37
CA VAL A 64 -7.59 -1.65 28.09
C VAL A 64 -6.40 -2.62 28.25
N ARG A 65 -5.56 -2.44 29.26
CA ARG A 65 -4.41 -3.32 29.52
C ARG A 65 -4.83 -4.78 29.72
N ARG A 66 -5.89 -5.02 30.51
CA ARG A 66 -6.41 -6.39 30.76
C ARG A 66 -7.00 -7.02 29.49
N ASP A 67 -7.70 -6.26 28.68
CA ASP A 67 -8.23 -6.75 27.41
C ASP A 67 -7.12 -7.05 26.40
N LEU A 68 -6.05 -6.23 26.38
CA LEU A 68 -4.86 -6.48 25.58
C LEU A 68 -4.10 -7.74 26.05
N ASP A 69 -4.04 -8.02 27.35
CA ASP A 69 -3.45 -9.26 27.86
C ASP A 69 -4.20 -10.48 27.30
N SER A 70 -5.54 -10.46 27.29
CA SER A 70 -6.36 -11.53 26.68
C SER A 70 -6.13 -11.67 25.16
N LEU A 71 -5.97 -10.56 24.44
CA LEU A 71 -5.69 -10.59 22.99
C LEU A 71 -4.27 -11.10 22.69
N GLU A 72 -3.31 -10.84 23.56
CA GLU A 72 -1.95 -11.36 23.47
C GLU A 72 -1.92 -12.86 23.76
N GLU A 73 -2.60 -13.33 24.82
CA GLU A 73 -2.75 -14.75 25.14
C GLU A 73 -3.42 -15.54 23.98
N SER A 74 -4.39 -14.94 23.30
CA SER A 74 -5.02 -15.55 22.11
C SER A 74 -4.14 -15.51 20.85
N GLY A 75 -2.97 -14.88 20.91
CA GLY A 75 -2.07 -14.70 19.77
C GLY A 75 -2.58 -13.72 18.71
N SER A 76 -3.61 -12.93 19.02
CA SER A 76 -4.23 -11.99 18.07
C SER A 76 -3.56 -10.62 18.05
N ALA A 77 -2.85 -10.27 19.12
CA ALA A 77 -2.15 -9.01 19.27
C ALA A 77 -0.81 -9.18 20.00
N ARG A 78 0.12 -8.24 19.85
CA ARG A 78 1.41 -8.21 20.55
C ARG A 78 1.66 -6.84 21.14
N ARG A 79 1.89 -6.78 22.43
CA ARG A 79 2.18 -5.54 23.16
C ARG A 79 3.62 -5.08 22.97
N THR A 80 3.79 -3.76 23.02
CA THR A 80 5.08 -3.07 23.13
C THR A 80 4.99 -1.99 24.22
N HIS A 81 6.11 -1.31 24.51
CA HIS A 81 6.14 -0.25 25.52
C HIS A 81 5.21 0.95 25.18
N GLY A 82 4.89 1.18 23.89
CA GLY A 82 4.07 2.32 23.44
C GLY A 82 2.67 1.97 22.94
N GLY A 83 2.31 0.68 22.82
CA GLY A 83 1.02 0.28 22.27
C GLY A 83 0.95 -1.20 21.93
N VAL A 84 0.14 -1.53 20.94
CA VAL A 84 -0.14 -2.92 20.56
C VAL A 84 -0.15 -3.06 19.03
N PHE A 85 0.45 -4.14 18.53
CA PHE A 85 0.42 -4.53 17.12
C PHE A 85 -0.54 -5.70 16.90
N TYR A 86 -1.20 -5.71 15.74
CA TYR A 86 -1.97 -6.86 15.29
C TYR A 86 -1.04 -8.00 14.87
N VAL A 87 -1.23 -9.19 15.43
CA VAL A 87 -0.46 -10.41 15.10
C VAL A 87 -1.36 -11.52 14.55
N GLY A 88 -2.68 -11.35 14.66
CA GLY A 88 -3.64 -12.29 14.10
C GLY A 88 -3.54 -12.37 12.57
N PRO A 89 -4.31 -13.26 11.92
CA PRO A 89 -4.32 -13.37 10.49
C PRO A 89 -4.75 -12.03 9.88
N THR A 90 -3.77 -11.18 9.57
CA THR A 90 -3.98 -10.06 8.65
C THR A 90 -4.71 -10.63 7.43
N PRO A 91 -5.58 -9.86 6.74
CA PRO A 91 -5.96 -10.21 5.38
C PRO A 91 -4.65 -10.39 4.65
N LYS A 92 -4.23 -11.65 4.54
CA LYS A 92 -2.93 -11.99 3.98
C LYS A 92 -2.97 -11.43 2.59
N LEU A 93 -2.03 -10.57 2.21
CA LEU A 93 -1.83 -10.23 0.81
C LEU A 93 -2.05 -11.50 0.01
N PRO A 94 -2.96 -11.50 -0.96
CA PRO A 94 -3.13 -12.67 -1.81
C PRO A 94 -1.76 -13.07 -2.34
N HIS A 95 -1.50 -14.37 -2.48
CA HIS A 95 -0.28 -14.85 -3.12
C HIS A 95 -0.08 -14.12 -4.45
N PHE A 96 1.16 -14.00 -4.88
CA PHE A 96 1.52 -13.31 -6.10
C PHE A 96 0.64 -13.73 -7.29
N ASP A 97 0.43 -15.03 -7.48
CA ASP A 97 -0.40 -15.59 -8.56
C ASP A 97 -1.84 -15.07 -8.57
N HIS A 98 -2.45 -14.97 -7.40
CA HIS A 98 -3.82 -14.41 -7.29
C HIS A 98 -3.83 -12.91 -7.60
N ARG A 99 -2.80 -12.16 -7.19
CA ARG A 99 -2.69 -10.73 -7.51
C ARG A 99 -2.46 -10.52 -9.00
N GLN A 100 -1.71 -11.39 -9.65
CA GLN A 100 -1.46 -11.35 -11.08
C GLN A 100 -2.76 -11.48 -11.89
N SER A 101 -3.63 -12.42 -11.55
CA SER A 101 -4.89 -12.65 -12.25
C SER A 101 -5.96 -11.57 -12.02
N THR A 102 -5.91 -10.87 -10.87
CA THR A 102 -6.89 -9.82 -10.54
C THR A 102 -6.63 -8.56 -11.38
N HIS A 103 -7.66 -8.04 -12.07
CA HIS A 103 -7.58 -6.85 -12.94
C HIS A 103 -6.48 -6.96 -14.01
N TRP A 104 -6.28 -8.15 -14.56
CA TRP A 104 -5.21 -8.43 -15.52
C TRP A 104 -5.25 -7.52 -16.75
N ASP A 105 -6.42 -7.28 -17.34
CA ASP A 105 -6.58 -6.42 -18.52
C ASP A 105 -6.06 -4.99 -18.27
N LYS A 106 -6.37 -4.42 -17.08
CA LYS A 106 -5.88 -3.10 -16.67
C LYS A 106 -4.37 -3.08 -16.52
N LYS A 107 -3.81 -4.07 -15.84
CA LYS A 107 -2.36 -4.17 -15.64
C LYS A 107 -1.61 -4.31 -16.95
N ARG A 108 -2.14 -5.11 -17.88
CA ARG A 108 -1.58 -5.24 -19.22
C ARG A 108 -1.61 -3.92 -20.00
N ALA A 109 -2.71 -3.18 -19.92
CA ALA A 109 -2.83 -1.86 -20.56
C ALA A 109 -1.80 -0.87 -19.99
N ILE A 110 -1.63 -0.85 -18.66
CA ILE A 110 -0.63 -0.06 -17.94
C ILE A 110 0.78 -0.48 -18.38
N ALA A 111 1.07 -1.78 -18.40
CA ALA A 111 2.36 -2.33 -18.78
C ALA A 111 2.78 -1.95 -20.20
N VAL A 112 1.85 -2.05 -21.17
CA VAL A 112 2.08 -1.64 -22.57
C VAL A 112 2.35 -0.13 -22.69
N ALA A 113 1.67 0.69 -21.90
CA ALA A 113 1.92 2.13 -21.86
C ALA A 113 3.27 2.45 -21.23
N ALA A 114 3.60 1.82 -20.08
CA ALA A 114 4.85 2.00 -19.39
C ALA A 114 6.07 1.54 -20.19
N ALA A 115 5.96 0.44 -20.94
CA ALA A 115 7.05 -0.06 -21.79
C ALA A 115 7.50 0.92 -22.87
N LYS A 116 6.61 1.83 -23.31
CA LYS A 116 6.93 2.88 -24.30
C LYS A 116 7.77 4.03 -23.71
N LEU A 117 7.79 4.15 -22.38
CA LEU A 117 8.56 5.15 -21.66
C LEU A 117 10.02 4.71 -21.44
N ILE A 118 10.33 3.45 -21.72
CA ILE A 118 11.66 2.86 -21.56
C ILE A 118 12.36 2.85 -22.91
N GLU A 119 13.61 3.29 -22.92
CA GLU A 119 14.46 3.28 -24.14
C GLU A 119 15.42 2.08 -24.10
N ASP A 120 15.82 1.59 -25.27
CA ASP A 120 16.81 0.52 -25.34
C ASP A 120 18.16 1.03 -24.81
N GLY A 121 18.81 0.22 -23.98
CA GLY A 121 20.02 0.61 -23.26
C GLY A 121 19.79 1.24 -21.88
N ASP A 122 18.53 1.46 -21.47
CA ASP A 122 18.23 1.97 -20.13
C ASP A 122 18.59 0.96 -19.03
N THR A 123 18.98 1.52 -17.88
CA THR A 123 19.03 0.79 -16.61
C THR A 123 17.70 0.99 -15.88
N VAL A 124 16.95 -0.09 -15.73
CA VAL A 124 15.56 -0.08 -15.19
C VAL A 124 15.47 -0.91 -13.93
N LEU A 125 14.97 -0.31 -12.86
CA LEU A 125 14.64 -1.02 -11.62
C LEU A 125 13.15 -1.37 -11.63
N LEU A 126 12.85 -2.66 -11.40
CA LEU A 126 11.50 -3.18 -11.30
C LEU A 126 11.25 -3.76 -9.90
N ASP A 127 10.21 -3.29 -9.22
CA ASP A 127 9.77 -3.87 -7.95
C ASP A 127 9.06 -5.23 -8.13
N GLY A 128 8.57 -5.82 -7.03
CA GLY A 128 7.90 -7.12 -7.02
C GLY A 128 6.37 -7.05 -7.10
N GLY A 129 5.81 -6.03 -7.71
CA GLY A 129 4.36 -5.93 -7.91
C GLY A 129 3.84 -6.79 -9.07
N SER A 130 2.54 -7.09 -9.05
CA SER A 130 1.93 -7.79 -10.17
C SER A 130 1.78 -6.92 -11.43
N THR A 131 1.74 -5.59 -11.29
CA THR A 131 1.69 -4.66 -12.43
C THR A 131 3.08 -4.49 -13.04
N THR A 132 4.12 -4.38 -12.21
CA THR A 132 5.52 -4.35 -12.67
C THR A 132 5.97 -5.67 -13.28
N TYR A 133 5.42 -6.79 -12.83
CA TYR A 133 5.61 -8.08 -13.49
C TYR A 133 5.03 -8.10 -14.93
N GLU A 134 3.83 -7.53 -15.13
CA GLU A 134 3.26 -7.40 -16.48
C GLU A 134 4.13 -6.46 -17.36
N LEU A 135 4.73 -5.40 -16.77
CA LEU A 135 5.70 -4.58 -17.48
C LEU A 135 6.95 -5.41 -17.85
N ALA A 136 7.49 -6.18 -16.92
CA ALA A 136 8.66 -7.03 -17.17
C ALA A 136 8.44 -7.98 -18.36
N GLN A 137 7.25 -8.53 -18.53
CA GLN A 137 6.90 -9.38 -19.70
C GLN A 137 6.99 -8.63 -21.04
N GLN A 138 6.77 -7.30 -21.06
CA GLN A 138 6.90 -6.47 -22.27
C GLN A 138 8.37 -6.15 -22.61
N LEU A 139 9.30 -6.47 -21.70
CA LEU A 139 10.70 -6.07 -21.82
C LEU A 139 11.67 -7.23 -22.09
N ILE A 140 11.19 -8.47 -22.16
CA ILE A 140 12.04 -9.70 -22.20
C ILE A 140 13.08 -9.67 -23.33
N ASP A 141 12.70 -9.21 -24.52
CA ASP A 141 13.56 -9.24 -25.71
C ASP A 141 14.29 -7.91 -25.98
N ARG A 142 14.20 -6.94 -25.05
CA ARG A 142 14.81 -5.61 -25.22
C ARG A 142 16.21 -5.57 -24.64
N PRO A 143 17.16 -4.88 -25.29
CA PRO A 143 18.52 -4.72 -24.78
C PRO A 143 18.53 -3.71 -23.62
N LEU A 144 18.33 -4.21 -22.39
CA LEU A 144 18.20 -3.43 -21.17
C LEU A 144 19.10 -3.98 -20.06
N GLN A 145 19.44 -3.12 -19.11
CA GLN A 145 19.96 -3.55 -17.82
C GLN A 145 18.81 -3.50 -16.81
N ILE A 146 18.41 -4.66 -16.28
CA ILE A 146 17.30 -4.80 -15.33
C ILE A 146 17.84 -5.04 -13.93
N VAL A 147 17.42 -4.20 -12.99
CA VAL A 147 17.62 -4.40 -11.55
C VAL A 147 16.29 -4.79 -10.93
N THR A 148 16.24 -5.85 -10.15
CA THR A 148 15.01 -6.23 -9.45
C THR A 148 15.29 -6.94 -8.13
N ASN A 149 14.43 -6.73 -7.13
CA ASN A 149 14.40 -7.51 -5.90
C ASN A 149 13.38 -8.66 -5.96
N SER A 150 12.72 -8.85 -7.09
CA SER A 150 11.63 -9.80 -7.29
C SER A 150 12.12 -11.09 -7.95
N LEU A 151 11.97 -12.23 -7.27
CA LEU A 151 12.28 -13.54 -7.85
C LEU A 151 11.36 -13.85 -9.05
N PRO A 152 10.03 -13.59 -9.02
CA PRO A 152 9.19 -13.77 -10.20
C PRO A 152 9.65 -12.94 -11.41
N VAL A 153 10.01 -11.67 -11.22
CA VAL A 153 10.52 -10.80 -12.29
C VAL A 153 11.87 -11.32 -12.80
N ALA A 154 12.81 -11.61 -11.89
CA ALA A 154 14.12 -12.14 -12.29
C ALA A 154 14.01 -13.43 -13.11
N THR A 155 13.07 -14.31 -12.76
CA THR A 155 12.86 -15.58 -13.50
C THR A 155 12.48 -15.34 -14.96
N LEU A 156 11.80 -14.25 -15.31
CA LEU A 156 11.46 -13.91 -16.69
C LEU A 156 12.72 -13.64 -17.54
N PHE A 157 13.74 -13.04 -16.92
CA PHE A 157 14.92 -12.57 -17.63
C PHE A 157 16.10 -13.57 -17.59
N MET A 158 16.01 -14.62 -16.76
CA MET A 158 17.12 -15.60 -16.60
C MET A 158 17.54 -16.31 -17.88
N SER A 159 16.67 -16.40 -18.87
CA SER A 159 16.93 -17.03 -20.17
C SER A 159 16.99 -16.01 -21.32
N SER A 160 17.02 -14.71 -21.04
CA SER A 160 17.11 -13.67 -22.06
C SER A 160 18.59 -13.39 -22.37
N ASP A 161 18.93 -13.43 -23.65
CA ASP A 161 20.27 -13.05 -24.14
C ASP A 161 20.42 -11.53 -24.31
N SER A 162 19.32 -10.78 -24.24
CA SER A 162 19.27 -9.33 -24.47
C SER A 162 19.33 -8.51 -23.19
N VAL A 163 19.01 -9.11 -22.04
CA VAL A 163 18.91 -8.41 -20.76
C VAL A 163 20.10 -8.72 -19.87
N ASP A 164 20.77 -7.67 -19.39
CA ASP A 164 21.71 -7.78 -18.28
C ASP A 164 20.96 -7.65 -16.96
N LEU A 165 20.91 -8.75 -16.18
CA LEU A 165 20.07 -8.88 -15.00
C LEU A 165 20.89 -8.75 -13.71
N VAL A 166 20.51 -7.78 -12.86
CA VAL A 166 20.99 -7.65 -11.48
C VAL A 166 19.86 -8.02 -10.51
N LEU A 167 20.01 -9.16 -9.83
CA LEU A 167 19.07 -9.57 -8.78
C LEU A 167 19.55 -9.07 -7.41
N VAL A 168 18.74 -8.21 -6.79
CA VAL A 168 18.96 -7.71 -5.43
C VAL A 168 18.66 -8.82 -4.43
N GLY A 169 19.69 -9.26 -3.71
CA GLY A 169 19.58 -10.30 -2.67
C GLY A 169 19.04 -9.78 -1.35
N GLY A 170 18.73 -10.68 -0.41
CA GLY A 170 18.24 -10.33 0.92
C GLY A 170 17.32 -11.37 1.53
N TYR A 171 16.52 -10.96 2.53
CA TYR A 171 15.46 -11.78 3.11
C TYR A 171 14.28 -11.87 2.12
N VAL A 172 13.94 -13.07 1.69
CA VAL A 172 12.84 -13.29 0.74
C VAL A 172 11.51 -13.41 1.48
N HIS A 173 10.60 -12.48 1.21
CA HIS A 173 9.23 -12.55 1.70
C HIS A 173 8.41 -13.51 0.82
N SER A 174 8.09 -14.69 1.35
CA SER A 174 7.55 -15.84 0.59
C SER A 174 6.23 -15.57 -0.16
N ARG A 175 5.39 -14.63 0.31
CA ARG A 175 4.10 -14.32 -0.33
C ARG A 175 4.20 -13.48 -1.58
N THR A 176 5.20 -12.62 -1.62
CA THR A 176 5.42 -11.69 -2.73
C THR A 176 6.58 -12.12 -3.61
N GLY A 177 7.44 -13.01 -3.12
CA GLY A 177 8.64 -13.43 -3.81
C GLY A 177 9.69 -12.32 -3.93
N VAL A 178 9.67 -11.32 -3.04
CA VAL A 178 10.62 -10.19 -3.09
C VAL A 178 11.66 -10.27 -1.98
N SER A 179 12.86 -9.83 -2.28
CA SER A 179 13.95 -9.64 -1.31
C SER A 179 13.79 -8.29 -0.61
N LEU A 180 13.88 -8.30 0.71
CA LEU A 180 13.68 -7.15 1.58
C LEU A 180 14.75 -7.09 2.67
N GLY A 181 14.76 -5.97 3.39
CA GLY A 181 15.52 -5.78 4.61
C GLY A 181 16.93 -5.23 4.41
N PRO A 182 17.76 -5.17 5.47
CA PRO A 182 18.99 -4.38 5.46
C PRO A 182 19.98 -4.73 4.34
N TYR A 183 20.13 -6.00 4.00
CA TYR A 183 21.04 -6.42 2.91
C TYR A 183 20.55 -5.98 1.55
N ALA A 184 19.23 -6.11 1.28
CA ALA A 184 18.62 -5.61 0.06
C ALA A 184 18.77 -4.08 -0.04
N ASN A 185 18.48 -3.38 1.05
CA ASN A 185 18.56 -1.94 1.13
C ASN A 185 20.00 -1.43 0.93
N GLN A 186 20.99 -2.11 1.52
CA GLN A 186 22.40 -1.77 1.33
C GLN A 186 22.83 -1.94 -0.13
N MET A 187 22.48 -3.08 -0.75
CA MET A 187 22.80 -3.31 -2.15
C MET A 187 22.13 -2.27 -3.07
N LEU A 188 20.87 -1.94 -2.83
CA LEU A 188 20.13 -0.93 -3.61
C LEU A 188 20.76 0.47 -3.46
N ALA A 189 21.21 0.83 -2.27
CA ALA A 189 21.81 2.15 -2.00
C ALA A 189 23.13 2.38 -2.75
N ASP A 190 23.81 1.30 -3.15
CA ASP A 190 25.06 1.37 -3.93
C ASP A 190 24.79 1.39 -5.45
N LEU A 191 23.52 1.32 -5.88
CA LEU A 191 23.14 1.35 -7.29
C LEU A 191 22.64 2.73 -7.70
N ASN A 192 22.79 3.03 -8.98
CA ASN A 192 22.14 4.17 -9.63
C ASN A 192 21.46 3.67 -10.91
N VAL A 193 20.15 3.88 -11.01
CA VAL A 193 19.34 3.46 -12.16
C VAL A 193 18.68 4.67 -12.79
N ARG A 194 18.47 4.63 -14.10
CA ARG A 194 17.78 5.72 -14.78
C ARG A 194 16.31 5.79 -14.38
N ARG A 195 15.61 4.64 -14.31
CA ARG A 195 14.18 4.62 -13.99
C ARG A 195 13.82 3.51 -13.02
N ALA A 196 13.07 3.84 -11.99
CA ALA A 196 12.46 2.88 -11.10
C ALA A 196 10.95 2.79 -11.34
N PHE A 197 10.43 1.58 -11.53
CA PHE A 197 9.01 1.30 -11.66
C PHE A 197 8.52 0.56 -10.42
N LEU A 198 7.61 1.19 -9.69
CA LEU A 198 7.05 0.69 -8.45
C LEU A 198 5.56 0.41 -8.61
N SER A 199 5.04 -0.56 -7.88
CA SER A 199 3.61 -0.78 -7.73
C SER A 199 3.16 -0.48 -6.32
N VAL A 200 1.90 -0.09 -6.15
CA VAL A 200 1.37 0.31 -4.84
C VAL A 200 0.08 -0.44 -4.50
N ALA A 201 -0.19 -0.55 -3.20
CA ALA A 201 -1.41 -1.19 -2.71
C ALA A 201 -2.58 -0.20 -2.59
N GLY A 202 -2.30 1.09 -2.51
CA GLY A 202 -3.32 2.14 -2.43
C GLY A 202 -2.77 3.53 -2.69
N ILE A 203 -3.66 4.43 -3.13
CA ILE A 203 -3.36 5.85 -3.38
C ILE A 203 -4.49 6.67 -2.77
N ASN A 204 -4.16 7.65 -1.94
CA ASN A 204 -5.13 8.61 -1.44
C ASN A 204 -4.59 10.05 -1.51
N GLN A 205 -5.28 10.99 -0.88
CA GLN A 205 -4.91 12.42 -0.92
C GLN A 205 -3.56 12.73 -0.26
N ARG A 206 -3.05 11.82 0.59
CA ARG A 206 -1.78 11.98 1.30
C ARG A 206 -0.60 11.34 0.58
N GLY A 207 -0.86 10.53 -0.47
CA GLY A 207 0.21 9.86 -1.21
C GLY A 207 -0.06 8.39 -1.49
N TYR A 208 1.03 7.66 -1.65
CA TYR A 208 1.09 6.26 -2.02
C TYR A 208 1.31 5.36 -0.80
N TYR A 209 0.77 4.14 -0.86
CA TYR A 209 0.79 3.22 0.27
C TYR A 209 1.10 1.80 -0.16
N ASN A 210 1.79 1.06 0.73
CA ASN A 210 1.94 -0.38 0.58
C ASN A 210 1.62 -1.14 1.88
N SER A 211 1.56 -2.46 1.79
CA SER A 211 0.97 -3.33 2.81
C SER A 211 1.94 -3.85 3.88
N ASN A 212 3.24 -3.51 3.76
CA ASN A 212 4.29 -4.03 4.63
C ASN A 212 5.36 -2.97 4.87
N LEU A 213 5.76 -2.76 6.12
CA LEU A 213 6.75 -1.75 6.50
C LEU A 213 8.14 -2.03 5.89
N LEU A 214 8.59 -3.29 5.91
CA LEU A 214 9.89 -3.65 5.31
C LEU A 214 9.89 -3.44 3.80
N LEU A 215 8.73 -3.69 3.14
CA LEU A 215 8.57 -3.42 1.72
C LEU A 215 8.71 -1.92 1.44
N VAL A 216 8.00 -1.09 2.21
CA VAL A 216 8.06 0.38 2.07
C VAL A 216 9.48 0.93 2.33
N GLU A 217 10.19 0.39 3.33
CA GLU A 217 11.60 0.77 3.55
C GLU A 217 12.46 0.47 2.33
N THR A 218 12.30 -0.72 1.73
CA THR A 218 13.05 -1.11 0.54
C THR A 218 12.64 -0.28 -0.69
N GLU A 219 11.34 -0.04 -0.88
CA GLU A 219 10.83 0.81 -1.98
C GLU A 219 11.34 2.25 -1.89
N ARG A 220 11.46 2.83 -0.69
CA ARG A 220 12.07 4.16 -0.51
C ARG A 220 13.54 4.19 -0.93
N VAL A 221 14.29 3.12 -0.68
CA VAL A 221 15.67 3.01 -1.16
C VAL A 221 15.70 2.88 -2.69
N MET A 222 14.76 2.12 -3.28
CA MET A 222 14.62 2.04 -4.75
C MET A 222 14.34 3.41 -5.37
N MET A 223 13.44 4.21 -4.77
CA MET A 223 13.16 5.58 -5.21
C MET A 223 14.42 6.46 -5.14
N ALA A 224 15.16 6.37 -4.04
CA ALA A 224 16.39 7.16 -3.84
C ALA A 224 17.55 6.75 -4.77
N SER A 225 17.49 5.54 -5.35
CA SER A 225 18.51 5.00 -6.26
C SER A 225 18.22 5.31 -7.74
N ALA A 226 17.12 6.01 -8.05
CA ALA A 226 16.66 6.27 -9.41
C ALA A 226 16.68 7.76 -9.75
N ASP A 227 16.96 8.07 -11.02
CA ASP A 227 16.85 9.44 -11.54
C ASP A 227 15.38 9.83 -11.75
N GLU A 228 14.53 8.87 -12.17
CA GLU A 228 13.08 9.05 -12.40
C GLU A 228 12.29 7.92 -11.74
N VAL A 229 11.24 8.27 -11.00
CA VAL A 229 10.37 7.32 -10.28
C VAL A 229 9.00 7.23 -10.94
N PHE A 230 8.63 6.04 -11.35
CA PHE A 230 7.35 5.72 -11.96
C PHE A 230 6.51 4.83 -11.04
N VAL A 231 5.25 5.17 -10.85
CA VAL A 231 4.28 4.29 -10.18
C VAL A 231 3.32 3.69 -11.20
N LEU A 232 3.14 2.38 -11.13
CA LEU A 232 2.18 1.63 -11.93
C LEU A 232 1.00 1.19 -11.06
N ALA A 233 -0.18 1.75 -11.28
CA ALA A 233 -1.35 1.46 -10.47
C ALA A 233 -2.62 1.33 -11.30
N ASP A 234 -3.45 0.32 -11.02
CA ASP A 234 -4.79 0.27 -11.60
C ASP A 234 -5.75 1.25 -10.88
N SER A 235 -6.80 1.68 -11.58
CA SER A 235 -7.77 2.66 -11.07
C SER A 235 -8.49 2.22 -9.78
N ALA A 236 -8.50 0.93 -9.44
CA ALA A 236 -9.08 0.44 -8.20
C ALA A 236 -8.20 0.73 -6.96
N LYS A 237 -6.98 1.26 -7.14
CA LYS A 237 -6.08 1.63 -6.05
C LYS A 237 -6.38 3.00 -5.45
N PHE A 238 -7.14 3.81 -6.14
CA PHE A 238 -7.45 5.18 -5.73
C PHE A 238 -8.51 5.23 -4.62
N GLY A 239 -8.41 6.24 -3.77
CA GLY A 239 -9.29 6.43 -2.61
C GLY A 239 -9.00 5.51 -1.43
N HIS A 240 -7.98 4.68 -1.51
CA HIS A 240 -7.62 3.70 -0.48
C HIS A 240 -6.24 3.96 0.10
N ALA A 241 -6.10 3.75 1.42
CA ALA A 241 -4.81 3.64 2.09
C ALA A 241 -4.51 2.15 2.36
N SER A 242 -3.23 1.82 2.42
CA SER A 242 -2.76 0.53 2.94
C SER A 242 -1.99 0.77 4.25
N LEU A 243 -1.38 -0.28 4.81
CA LEU A 243 -0.76 -0.24 6.13
C LEU A 243 0.29 0.86 6.28
N ALA A 244 1.18 1.00 5.30
CA ALA A 244 2.35 1.86 5.39
C ALA A 244 2.35 2.91 4.28
N HIS A 245 2.53 4.18 4.67
CA HIS A 245 2.73 5.28 3.75
C HIS A 245 4.11 5.17 3.11
N LEU A 246 4.17 5.20 1.79
CA LEU A 246 5.40 5.13 1.02
C LEU A 246 6.01 6.53 0.82
N CYS A 247 5.27 7.40 0.16
CA CYS A 247 5.70 8.76 -0.17
C CYS A 247 4.48 9.64 -0.47
N ASP A 248 4.67 10.95 -0.54
CA ASP A 248 3.65 11.91 -0.91
C ASP A 248 3.34 11.85 -2.42
N LEU A 249 2.24 12.47 -2.88
CA LEU A 249 1.87 12.41 -4.30
C LEU A 249 2.96 12.97 -5.21
N GLY A 250 3.55 14.11 -4.85
CA GLY A 250 4.54 14.81 -5.66
C GLY A 250 5.98 14.22 -5.60
N ASP A 251 6.21 13.16 -4.83
CA ASP A 251 7.50 12.48 -4.78
C ASP A 251 7.71 11.48 -5.94
N VAL A 252 6.71 11.37 -6.84
CA VAL A 252 6.71 10.48 -8.00
C VAL A 252 6.69 11.33 -9.27
N ASP A 253 7.59 11.06 -10.20
CA ASP A 253 7.69 11.82 -11.45
C ASP A 253 6.53 11.49 -12.40
N CYS A 254 6.16 10.21 -12.51
CA CYS A 254 5.12 9.77 -13.42
C CYS A 254 4.25 8.64 -12.82
N LEU A 255 2.95 8.76 -13.01
CA LEU A 255 1.99 7.69 -12.72
C LEU A 255 1.41 7.12 -14.03
N VAL A 256 1.54 5.81 -14.22
CA VAL A 256 0.90 5.10 -15.32
C VAL A 256 -0.32 4.35 -14.79
N VAL A 257 -1.51 4.66 -15.32
CA VAL A 257 -2.80 4.13 -14.84
C VAL A 257 -3.70 3.74 -16.01
N ASP A 258 -4.66 2.84 -15.80
CA ASP A 258 -5.69 2.54 -16.80
C ASP A 258 -6.66 3.72 -17.00
N ASP A 259 -7.37 3.74 -18.12
CA ASP A 259 -8.28 4.83 -18.54
C ASP A 259 -9.57 4.93 -17.72
N ALA A 260 -9.81 4.03 -16.78
CA ALA A 260 -10.96 4.09 -15.85
C ALA A 260 -10.68 4.96 -14.59
N VAL A 261 -9.54 5.63 -14.51
CA VAL A 261 -9.24 6.57 -13.41
C VAL A 261 -10.19 7.76 -13.46
N GLU A 262 -10.70 8.20 -12.30
CA GLU A 262 -11.59 9.36 -12.21
C GLU A 262 -10.85 10.67 -12.53
N LYS A 263 -11.51 11.58 -13.26
CA LYS A 263 -10.96 12.90 -13.62
C LYS A 263 -10.50 13.73 -12.42
N THR A 264 -11.16 13.58 -11.28
CA THR A 264 -10.80 14.24 -10.01
C THR A 264 -9.41 13.84 -9.54
N TRP A 265 -9.01 12.59 -9.75
CA TRP A 265 -7.67 12.11 -9.46
C TRP A 265 -6.64 12.59 -10.48
N CYS A 266 -7.00 12.63 -11.77
CA CYS A 266 -6.12 13.18 -12.79
C CYS A 266 -5.74 14.63 -12.48
N SER A 267 -6.72 15.50 -12.19
CA SER A 267 -6.46 16.88 -11.82
C SER A 267 -5.56 17.00 -10.59
N ARG A 268 -5.84 16.23 -9.55
CA ARG A 268 -5.05 16.26 -8.29
C ARG A 268 -3.59 15.83 -8.50
N LEU A 269 -3.33 14.83 -9.33
CA LEU A 269 -1.98 14.37 -9.64
C LEU A 269 -1.21 15.41 -10.44
N LEU A 270 -1.85 16.02 -11.44
CA LEU A 270 -1.27 17.11 -12.23
C LEU A 270 -0.97 18.34 -11.34
N ASP A 271 -1.87 18.68 -10.42
CA ASP A 271 -1.67 19.78 -9.44
C ASP A 271 -0.50 19.49 -8.49
N ALA A 272 -0.22 18.20 -8.22
CA ALA A 272 0.94 17.75 -7.43
C ALA A 272 2.24 17.68 -8.25
N GLY A 273 2.20 17.98 -9.55
CA GLY A 273 3.37 17.96 -10.45
C GLY A 273 3.68 16.58 -11.03
N VAL A 274 2.80 15.60 -10.87
CA VAL A 274 2.99 14.22 -11.37
C VAL A 274 2.56 14.12 -12.83
N GLU A 275 3.44 13.62 -13.70
CA GLU A 275 3.07 13.26 -15.07
C GLU A 275 2.08 12.08 -15.07
N LEU A 276 1.05 12.15 -15.92
CA LEU A 276 0.03 11.10 -16.00
C LEU A 276 0.02 10.45 -17.37
N VAL A 277 0.25 9.14 -17.43
CA VAL A 277 0.18 8.33 -18.63
C VAL A 277 -0.99 7.35 -18.54
N LEU A 278 -1.87 7.35 -19.56
CA LEU A 278 -3.05 6.48 -19.60
C LEU A 278 -2.80 5.23 -20.44
N GLY A 279 -2.90 4.06 -19.81
CA GLY A 279 -2.97 2.76 -20.48
C GLY A 279 -4.39 2.52 -20.97
N LYS A 280 -4.57 2.36 -22.30
CA LYS A 280 -5.86 2.00 -22.89
C LYS A 280 -5.94 0.49 -23.01
N ALA A 281 -7.00 -0.11 -22.49
CA ALA A 281 -7.34 -1.49 -22.82
C ALA A 281 -7.51 -1.59 -24.33
N SER A 282 -6.79 -2.51 -24.97
CA SER A 282 -6.92 -2.77 -26.41
C SER A 282 -8.38 -3.10 -26.67
N GLY A 283 -9.11 -2.20 -27.33
CA GLY A 283 -10.47 -2.43 -27.73
C GLY A 283 -10.52 -3.70 -28.56
N THR A 284 -11.43 -4.60 -28.25
CA THR A 284 -11.83 -5.69 -29.14
C THR A 284 -12.31 -5.03 -30.42
N GLU A 285 -11.50 -5.01 -31.46
CA GLU A 285 -12.01 -4.80 -32.82
C GLU A 285 -13.00 -5.93 -33.07
N LYS A 286 -14.30 -5.60 -33.09
CA LYS A 286 -15.28 -6.46 -33.67
C LYS A 286 -14.97 -6.45 -35.16
N ILE A 287 -14.43 -7.56 -35.65
CA ILE A 287 -14.41 -7.86 -37.07
C ILE A 287 -15.89 -8.13 -37.43
N GLU A 288 -16.49 -7.23 -38.20
CA GLU A 288 -17.74 -7.49 -38.91
C GLU A 288 -17.50 -8.49 -40.04
#